data_bf9275f827292579c9b29a9bedbf6a71
#
_entry.id   bf9275f827292579c9b29a9bedbf6a71
#
_cell.length_a   1.000
_cell.length_b   1.000
_cell.length_c   1.000
_cell.angle_alpha   90.00
_cell.angle_beta   90.00
_cell.angle_gamma   90.00
#
_symmetry.space_group_name_H-M   'P 1'
#
loop_
_entity.id
_entity.type
_entity.pdbx_description
1 polymer ?
#
loop_
_entity_poly.entity_id
_entity_poly.type
_entity_poly.pdbx_seq_one_letter_code
_entity_poly.pdbx_strand_id
1 'polypeptide(L)'
;HKGVMVVFNDEIHTARNVTKTHTSNINTFQSPNQGPLGVLTKNRVQFYHHPYRQTTYQYIDVNLRVPLVKAYMGMEDDVLSFYAQQHVDGIVIEALGQGNLPKSCLNGLQQCLKNKIPLVLVSRSFNGIVSPVYAYEGGGADLKNNDVIFSNGLNGPKARLKLLVGLSQDMTHNQLERYFEE
;
A
#
# COMPACT_ATOMS: atom_id res chain seq x y z
N HIS A 1 0.02 -25.10 -2.19
CA HIS A 1 0.53 -23.86 -1.62
C HIS A 1 -0.43 -22.71 -1.93
N LYS A 2 -1.08 -22.14 -0.88
CA LYS A 2 -2.08 -21.06 -1.02
C LYS A 2 -1.65 -19.76 -0.29
N GLY A 3 -0.38 -19.70 0.13
CA GLY A 3 0.15 -18.57 0.88
C GLY A 3 -0.36 -18.51 2.32
N VAL A 4 -0.16 -17.35 2.96
CA VAL A 4 -0.66 -17.07 4.32
C VAL A 4 -2.13 -16.67 4.26
N MET A 5 -2.93 -17.26 5.13
CA MET A 5 -4.38 -17.05 5.18
C MET A 5 -4.83 -16.65 6.60
N VAL A 6 -5.88 -15.88 6.66
CA VAL A 6 -6.65 -15.61 7.87
C VAL A 6 -7.98 -16.32 7.73
N VAL A 7 -8.28 -17.21 8.71
CA VAL A 7 -9.55 -17.94 8.76
C VAL A 7 -10.31 -17.46 9.98
N PHE A 8 -11.45 -16.86 9.76
CA PHE A 8 -12.24 -16.25 10.82
C PHE A 8 -13.71 -16.16 10.40
N ASN A 9 -14.64 -16.44 11.33
CA ASN A 9 -16.08 -16.38 11.12
C ASN A 9 -16.51 -17.11 9.83
N ASP A 10 -16.05 -18.38 9.69
CA ASP A 10 -16.31 -19.28 8.56
C ASP A 10 -15.78 -18.80 7.19
N GLU A 11 -15.08 -17.67 7.11
CA GLU A 11 -14.46 -17.17 5.89
C GLU A 11 -12.95 -17.40 5.89
N ILE A 12 -12.41 -17.64 4.70
CA ILE A 12 -10.98 -17.80 4.44
C ILE A 12 -10.53 -16.64 3.59
N HIS A 13 -9.59 -15.83 4.10
CA HIS A 13 -9.04 -14.67 3.41
C HIS A 13 -7.55 -14.83 3.14
N THR A 14 -7.05 -14.25 2.05
CA THR A 14 -5.59 -14.11 1.88
C THR A 14 -5.06 -13.04 2.82
N ALA A 15 -3.86 -13.23 3.39
CA ALA A 15 -3.21 -12.20 4.20
C ALA A 15 -3.00 -10.89 3.43
N ARG A 16 -2.85 -10.97 2.10
CA ARG A 16 -2.75 -9.80 1.22
C ARG A 16 -3.99 -8.90 1.27
N ASN A 17 -5.19 -9.50 1.21
CA ASN A 17 -6.43 -8.76 0.95
C ASN A 17 -7.26 -8.50 2.20
N VAL A 18 -7.08 -9.33 3.24
CA VAL A 18 -7.87 -9.20 4.46
C VAL A 18 -7.56 -7.89 5.19
N THR A 19 -8.59 -7.26 5.73
CA THR A 19 -8.44 -6.11 6.62
C THR A 19 -9.47 -6.17 7.75
N LYS A 20 -9.13 -5.58 8.89
CA LYS A 20 -10.05 -5.43 10.01
C LYS A 20 -10.92 -4.20 9.77
N THR A 21 -12.23 -4.41 9.57
CA THR A 21 -13.18 -3.38 9.17
C THR A 21 -13.97 -2.78 10.35
N HIS A 22 -13.89 -3.42 11.50
CA HIS A 22 -14.60 -2.99 12.71
C HIS A 22 -13.74 -3.26 13.95
N THR A 23 -13.88 -2.44 14.97
CA THR A 23 -13.07 -2.52 16.21
C THR A 23 -13.37 -3.77 17.05
N SER A 24 -14.62 -4.20 17.11
CA SER A 24 -15.10 -5.22 18.03
C SER A 24 -16.07 -6.26 17.44
N ASN A 25 -16.61 -6.04 16.23
CA ASN A 25 -17.57 -6.98 15.64
C ASN A 25 -16.89 -8.31 15.31
N ILE A 26 -17.61 -9.43 15.52
CA ILE A 26 -17.12 -10.76 15.17
C ILE A 26 -16.87 -10.90 13.67
N ASN A 27 -17.73 -10.33 12.82
CA ASN A 27 -17.53 -10.30 11.37
C ASN A 27 -16.69 -9.11 10.95
N THR A 28 -15.48 -8.99 11.51
CA THR A 28 -14.61 -7.83 11.33
C THR A 28 -13.56 -7.99 10.25
N PHE A 29 -13.13 -9.23 9.95
CA PHE A 29 -12.14 -9.48 8.92
C PHE A 29 -12.81 -9.67 7.57
N GLN A 30 -12.52 -8.80 6.62
CA GLN A 30 -13.10 -8.79 5.28
C GLN A 30 -12.02 -8.52 4.24
N SER A 31 -12.29 -8.91 2.99
CA SER A 31 -11.46 -8.59 1.82
C SER A 31 -12.25 -7.70 0.86
N PRO A 32 -12.27 -6.37 1.07
CA PRO A 32 -13.26 -5.47 0.45
C PRO A 32 -13.23 -5.47 -1.08
N ASN A 33 -12.04 -5.56 -1.69
CA ASN A 33 -11.88 -5.50 -3.15
C ASN A 33 -12.07 -6.86 -3.85
N GLN A 34 -11.92 -8.00 -3.13
CA GLN A 34 -11.80 -9.32 -3.77
C GLN A 34 -12.70 -10.40 -3.14
N GLY A 35 -13.32 -10.12 -2.01
CA GLY A 35 -14.08 -11.14 -1.26
C GLY A 35 -13.19 -12.20 -0.60
N PRO A 36 -13.80 -13.16 0.11
CA PRO A 36 -13.10 -14.28 0.71
C PRO A 36 -12.58 -15.26 -0.36
N LEU A 37 -11.44 -15.88 -0.08
CA LEU A 37 -10.87 -16.93 -0.90
C LEU A 37 -11.72 -18.23 -0.89
N GLY A 38 -12.45 -18.46 0.18
CA GLY A 38 -13.33 -19.59 0.39
C GLY A 38 -14.03 -19.54 1.74
N VAL A 39 -14.77 -20.57 2.05
CA VAL A 39 -15.53 -20.71 3.29
C VAL A 39 -15.33 -22.07 3.95
N LEU A 40 -15.57 -22.08 5.26
CA LEU A 40 -15.69 -23.30 6.05
C LEU A 40 -17.16 -23.69 6.19
N THR A 41 -17.43 -24.96 6.08
CA THR A 41 -18.72 -25.55 6.49
C THR A 41 -18.46 -26.62 7.54
N LYS A 42 -19.49 -27.14 8.21
CA LYS A 42 -19.33 -28.17 9.24
C LYS A 42 -18.44 -29.36 8.81
N ASN A 43 -18.47 -29.72 7.52
CA ASN A 43 -17.87 -30.97 7.05
C ASN A 43 -16.80 -30.78 5.98
N ARG A 44 -16.56 -29.55 5.49
CA ARG A 44 -15.57 -29.33 4.41
C ARG A 44 -15.10 -27.89 4.31
N VAL A 45 -13.94 -27.73 3.68
CA VAL A 45 -13.39 -26.45 3.23
C VAL A 45 -13.74 -26.29 1.75
N GLN A 46 -14.38 -25.19 1.40
CA GLN A 46 -14.73 -24.84 0.02
C GLN A 46 -13.93 -23.62 -0.42
N PHE A 47 -13.04 -23.77 -1.39
CA PHE A 47 -12.34 -22.67 -2.03
C PHE A 47 -13.09 -22.21 -3.29
N TYR A 48 -13.22 -20.90 -3.48
CA TYR A 48 -13.85 -20.29 -4.65
C TYR A 48 -12.84 -19.99 -5.74
N HIS A 49 -11.62 -19.60 -5.34
CA HIS A 49 -10.53 -19.28 -6.27
C HIS A 49 -9.15 -19.59 -5.61
N HIS A 50 -8.12 -19.45 -6.41
CA HIS A 50 -6.74 -19.61 -5.96
C HIS A 50 -6.04 -18.25 -5.94
N PRO A 51 -5.29 -17.93 -4.88
CA PRO A 51 -4.50 -16.70 -4.86
C PRO A 51 -3.39 -16.78 -5.91
N TYR A 52 -3.04 -15.64 -6.48
CA TYR A 52 -1.86 -15.55 -7.33
C TYR A 52 -0.60 -15.92 -6.54
N ARG A 53 0.28 -16.67 -7.19
CA ARG A 53 1.57 -17.00 -6.61
C ARG A 53 2.41 -15.73 -6.54
N GLN A 54 2.92 -15.43 -5.36
CA GLN A 54 3.81 -14.29 -5.13
C GLN A 54 5.24 -14.77 -4.93
N THR A 55 6.20 -13.94 -5.29
CA THR A 55 7.60 -14.14 -4.96
C THR A 55 7.79 -14.05 -3.44
N THR A 56 8.59 -14.95 -2.90
CA THR A 56 8.91 -14.97 -1.47
C THR A 56 10.40 -14.63 -1.28
N TYR A 57 10.70 -13.91 -0.23
CA TYR A 57 12.05 -13.48 0.12
C TYR A 57 12.41 -14.02 1.51
N GLN A 58 13.68 -14.44 1.68
CA GLN A 58 14.14 -15.06 2.93
C GLN A 58 14.61 -14.04 3.98
N TYR A 59 14.99 -12.85 3.53
CA TYR A 59 15.53 -11.80 4.39
C TYR A 59 14.70 -10.52 4.29
N ILE A 60 14.47 -9.90 5.44
CA ILE A 60 13.83 -8.58 5.56
C ILE A 60 14.62 -7.79 6.60
N ASP A 61 15.12 -6.61 6.22
CA ASP A 61 15.72 -5.68 7.16
C ASP A 61 14.62 -4.88 7.89
N VAL A 62 14.42 -5.20 9.15
CA VAL A 62 13.41 -4.55 10.00
C VAL A 62 13.85 -3.19 10.55
N ASN A 63 15.12 -2.82 10.37
CA ASN A 63 15.66 -1.53 10.82
C ASN A 63 15.40 -0.40 9.82
N LEU A 64 15.00 -0.72 8.58
CA LEU A 64 14.63 0.28 7.57
C LEU A 64 13.47 1.15 8.06
N ARG A 65 13.63 2.45 7.90
CA ARG A 65 12.65 3.47 8.32
C ARG A 65 11.69 3.78 7.18
N VAL A 66 10.51 3.19 7.22
CA VAL A 66 9.44 3.41 6.24
C VAL A 66 8.20 3.95 6.94
N PRO A 67 8.06 5.28 7.08
CA PRO A 67 6.84 5.89 7.65
C PRO A 67 5.63 5.74 6.73
N LEU A 68 4.45 5.78 7.36
CA LEU A 68 3.15 5.83 6.71
C LEU A 68 2.49 7.18 7.01
N VAL A 69 2.19 7.94 5.97
CA VAL A 69 1.57 9.27 6.05
C VAL A 69 0.16 9.21 5.48
N LYS A 70 -0.83 9.72 6.22
CA LYS A 70 -2.21 9.83 5.75
C LYS A 70 -2.52 11.25 5.31
N ALA A 71 -2.86 11.43 4.03
CA ALA A 71 -3.23 12.73 3.49
C ALA A 71 -4.61 13.18 3.97
N TYR A 72 -4.73 14.49 4.22
CA TYR A 72 -5.98 15.15 4.60
C TYR A 72 -6.13 16.49 3.85
N MET A 73 -7.34 17.03 3.84
CA MET A 73 -7.60 18.34 3.23
C MET A 73 -6.82 19.42 3.98
N GLY A 74 -6.08 20.27 3.25
CA GLY A 74 -5.23 21.29 3.84
C GLY A 74 -3.91 20.76 4.43
N MET A 75 -3.50 19.54 4.10
CA MET A 75 -2.18 19.02 4.45
C MET A 75 -1.09 19.88 3.81
N GLU A 76 -0.14 20.33 4.60
CA GLU A 76 1.04 21.09 4.17
C GLU A 76 2.25 20.17 3.97
N ASP A 77 3.38 20.72 3.58
CA ASP A 77 4.59 19.97 3.21
C ASP A 77 5.49 19.57 4.40
N ASP A 78 5.19 20.05 5.60
CA ASP A 78 6.00 19.93 6.82
C ASP A 78 6.37 18.47 7.15
N VAL A 79 5.41 17.54 7.10
CA VAL A 79 5.65 16.13 7.40
C VAL A 79 6.57 15.47 6.37
N LEU A 80 6.35 15.73 5.08
CA LEU A 80 7.19 15.16 4.02
C LEU A 80 8.58 15.79 4.01
N SER A 81 8.67 17.11 4.21
CA SER A 81 9.94 17.83 4.36
C SER A 81 10.75 17.32 5.56
N PHE A 82 10.08 17.05 6.68
CA PHE A 82 10.72 16.43 7.85
C PHE A 82 11.32 15.06 7.50
N TYR A 83 10.56 14.18 6.84
CA TYR A 83 11.08 12.87 6.47
C TYR A 83 12.19 12.93 5.42
N ALA A 84 12.13 13.90 4.50
CA ALA A 84 13.20 14.15 3.54
C ALA A 84 14.53 14.51 4.27
N GLN A 85 14.46 15.38 5.29
CA GLN A 85 15.61 15.78 6.10
C GLN A 85 16.14 14.63 6.98
N GLN A 86 15.27 13.72 7.41
CA GLN A 86 15.64 12.56 8.21
C GLN A 86 16.23 11.41 7.38
N HIS A 87 16.29 11.55 6.05
CA HIS A 87 16.80 10.51 5.14
C HIS A 87 16.19 9.13 5.44
N VAL A 88 14.84 9.06 5.52
CA VAL A 88 14.13 7.78 5.67
C VAL A 88 14.31 6.92 4.42
N ASP A 89 14.19 5.61 4.56
CA ASP A 89 14.48 4.67 3.46
C ASP A 89 13.35 4.58 2.41
N GLY A 90 12.14 4.98 2.77
CA GLY A 90 10.98 5.07 1.88
C GLY A 90 9.77 5.64 2.60
N ILE A 91 8.75 6.07 1.87
CA ILE A 91 7.51 6.61 2.45
C ILE A 91 6.31 6.00 1.73
N VAL A 92 5.31 5.58 2.51
CA VAL A 92 3.99 5.23 1.97
C VAL A 92 3.01 6.35 2.29
N ILE A 93 2.24 6.81 1.30
CA ILE A 93 1.25 7.87 1.45
C ILE A 93 -0.15 7.34 1.16
N GLU A 94 -1.03 7.40 2.15
CA GLU A 94 -2.47 7.16 1.97
C GLU A 94 -3.11 8.44 1.40
N ALA A 95 -3.25 8.49 0.08
CA ALA A 95 -3.71 9.65 -0.68
C ALA A 95 -5.24 9.83 -0.70
N LEU A 96 -5.68 10.95 -1.18
CA LEU A 96 -7.10 11.28 -1.37
C LEU A 96 -7.66 10.55 -2.59
N GLY A 97 -8.82 9.91 -2.44
CA GLY A 97 -9.55 9.26 -3.53
C GLY A 97 -8.69 8.30 -4.37
N GLN A 98 -8.57 8.56 -5.66
CA GLN A 98 -7.83 7.73 -6.60
C GLN A 98 -6.30 7.97 -6.62
N GLY A 99 -5.77 8.72 -5.67
CA GLY A 99 -4.32 8.95 -5.59
C GLY A 99 -3.93 10.41 -5.82
N ASN A 100 -4.65 11.35 -5.19
CA ASN A 100 -4.37 12.77 -5.29
C ASN A 100 -3.82 13.30 -3.97
N LEU A 101 -3.00 14.33 -4.04
CA LEU A 101 -2.46 15.05 -2.89
C LEU A 101 -2.81 16.54 -2.97
N PRO A 102 -2.94 17.25 -1.84
CA PRO A 102 -3.05 18.70 -1.85
C PRO A 102 -1.80 19.32 -2.47
N LYS A 103 -1.99 20.40 -3.28
CA LYS A 103 -0.88 21.14 -3.88
C LYS A 103 0.13 21.65 -2.83
N SER A 104 -0.35 22.01 -1.65
CA SER A 104 0.46 22.52 -0.54
C SER A 104 1.52 21.54 -0.03
N CYS A 105 1.36 20.21 -0.24
CA CYS A 105 2.37 19.23 0.21
C CYS A 105 3.41 18.86 -0.86
N LEU A 106 3.31 19.39 -2.08
CA LEU A 106 4.18 19.00 -3.20
C LEU A 106 5.64 19.40 -3.04
N ASN A 107 5.92 20.52 -2.34
CA ASN A 107 7.30 20.91 -2.07
C ASN A 107 8.03 19.86 -1.21
N GLY A 108 7.41 19.36 -0.15
CA GLY A 108 7.96 18.27 0.67
C GLY A 108 8.12 16.96 -0.10
N LEU A 109 7.15 16.64 -0.98
CA LEU A 109 7.24 15.51 -1.89
C LEU A 109 8.45 15.62 -2.82
N GLN A 110 8.66 16.77 -3.44
CA GLN A 110 9.81 17.05 -4.30
C GLN A 110 11.16 16.92 -3.55
N GLN A 111 11.20 17.34 -2.29
CA GLN A 111 12.41 17.13 -1.46
C GLN A 111 12.71 15.64 -1.24
N CYS A 112 11.69 14.82 -0.97
CA CYS A 112 11.85 13.37 -0.87
C CYS A 112 12.41 12.76 -2.16
N LEU A 113 11.83 13.12 -3.31
CA LEU A 113 12.28 12.62 -4.63
C LEU A 113 13.72 13.05 -4.96
N LYS A 114 14.09 14.30 -4.68
CA LYS A 114 15.48 14.78 -4.83
C LYS A 114 16.46 13.98 -3.98
N ASN A 115 16.05 13.56 -2.79
CA ASN A 115 16.84 12.70 -1.91
C ASN A 115 16.76 11.22 -2.29
N LYS A 116 16.12 10.89 -3.43
CA LYS A 116 15.93 9.52 -3.92
C LYS A 116 15.18 8.60 -2.96
N ILE A 117 14.33 9.17 -2.12
CA ILE A 117 13.46 8.41 -1.21
C ILE A 117 12.26 7.89 -2.02
N PRO A 118 12.07 6.57 -2.18
CA PRO A 118 10.94 6.03 -2.90
C PRO A 118 9.63 6.35 -2.19
N LEU A 119 8.67 6.86 -2.96
CA LEU A 119 7.34 7.23 -2.51
C LEU A 119 6.33 6.25 -3.10
N VAL A 120 5.57 5.57 -2.25
CA VAL A 120 4.51 4.64 -2.66
C VAL A 120 3.16 5.22 -2.28
N LEU A 121 2.27 5.32 -3.27
CA LEU A 121 0.93 5.88 -3.12
C LEU A 121 -0.11 4.76 -3.02
N VAL A 122 -0.97 4.85 -2.02
CA VAL A 122 -2.17 4.04 -1.84
C VAL A 122 -3.36 4.97 -1.60
N SER A 123 -4.58 4.48 -1.72
CA SER A 123 -5.75 5.25 -1.32
C SER A 123 -5.99 5.17 0.19
N ARG A 124 -6.42 6.29 0.81
CA ARG A 124 -7.02 6.26 2.15
C ARG A 124 -8.44 5.70 2.16
N SER A 125 -9.04 5.54 0.98
CA SER A 125 -10.35 4.91 0.82
C SER A 125 -10.27 3.42 1.08
N PHE A 126 -11.35 2.88 1.61
CA PHE A 126 -11.43 1.49 2.01
C PHE A 126 -11.45 0.52 0.82
N ASN A 127 -12.06 0.93 -0.29
CA ASN A 127 -12.17 0.20 -1.54
C ASN A 127 -11.55 0.97 -2.70
N GLY A 128 -11.21 0.27 -3.74
CA GLY A 128 -10.67 0.83 -4.98
C GLY A 128 -9.15 0.75 -5.07
N ILE A 129 -8.64 1.21 -6.20
CA ILE A 129 -7.22 1.18 -6.55
C ILE A 129 -6.83 2.60 -6.96
N VAL A 130 -5.65 3.04 -6.57
CA VAL A 130 -5.09 4.31 -7.04
C VAL A 130 -4.78 4.24 -8.53
N SER A 131 -5.03 5.34 -9.24
CA SER A 131 -4.87 5.40 -10.70
C SER A 131 -4.46 6.81 -11.13
N PRO A 132 -3.59 6.96 -12.14
CA PRO A 132 -3.08 8.24 -12.61
C PRO A 132 -4.09 8.95 -13.54
N VAL A 133 -5.26 9.34 -13.00
CA VAL A 133 -6.37 9.90 -13.78
C VAL A 133 -6.29 11.43 -13.92
N TYR A 134 -6.02 12.13 -12.84
CA TYR A 134 -6.09 13.59 -12.81
C TYR A 134 -4.74 14.24 -13.08
N ALA A 135 -4.70 15.17 -14.06
CA ALA A 135 -3.47 15.82 -14.52
C ALA A 135 -3.19 17.21 -13.88
N TYR A 136 -4.05 17.67 -12.97
CA TYR A 136 -3.75 18.90 -12.24
C TYR A 136 -2.59 18.69 -11.25
N GLU A 137 -1.98 19.77 -10.82
CA GLU A 137 -0.86 19.77 -9.88
C GLU A 137 -1.21 19.06 -8.55
N GLY A 138 -0.53 17.95 -8.26
CA GLY A 138 -0.88 17.02 -7.17
C GLY A 138 -1.91 15.97 -7.53
N GLY A 139 -2.42 15.96 -8.76
CA GLY A 139 -3.27 14.89 -9.29
C GLY A 139 -2.48 13.62 -9.58
N GLY A 140 -3.17 12.47 -9.65
CA GLY A 140 -2.52 11.17 -9.82
C GLY A 140 -1.61 11.07 -11.04
N ALA A 141 -1.97 11.68 -12.19
CA ALA A 141 -1.14 11.68 -13.39
C ALA A 141 0.13 12.53 -13.21
N ASP A 142 0.00 13.69 -12.53
CA ASP A 142 1.14 14.53 -12.19
C ASP A 142 2.12 13.79 -11.25
N LEU A 143 1.59 13.14 -10.21
CA LEU A 143 2.40 12.36 -9.28
C LEU A 143 3.11 11.17 -9.96
N LYS A 144 2.42 10.46 -10.86
CA LYS A 144 3.01 9.35 -11.63
C LYS A 144 4.15 9.84 -12.53
N ASN A 145 3.99 10.99 -13.18
CA ASN A 145 5.02 11.61 -14.02
C ASN A 145 6.23 12.12 -13.19
N ASN A 146 6.07 12.27 -11.89
CA ASN A 146 7.12 12.63 -10.94
C ASN A 146 7.66 11.40 -10.18
N ASP A 147 7.67 10.21 -10.78
CA ASP A 147 8.27 8.99 -10.22
C ASP A 147 7.65 8.51 -8.89
N VAL A 148 6.38 8.83 -8.62
CA VAL A 148 5.66 8.24 -7.49
C VAL A 148 5.11 6.88 -7.88
N ILE A 149 5.39 5.85 -7.07
CA ILE A 149 4.98 4.46 -7.30
C ILE A 149 3.52 4.28 -6.86
N PHE A 150 2.70 3.71 -7.74
CA PHE A 150 1.29 3.43 -7.46
C PHE A 150 1.10 1.96 -7.05
N SER A 151 0.46 1.75 -5.91
CA SER A 151 0.21 0.40 -5.40
C SER A 151 -1.07 -0.20 -5.96
N ASN A 152 -1.02 -1.46 -6.33
CA ASN A 152 -2.16 -2.23 -6.84
C ASN A 152 -3.07 -2.73 -5.69
N GLY A 153 -3.92 -1.84 -5.15
CA GLY A 153 -5.01 -2.16 -4.22
C GLY A 153 -4.61 -2.58 -2.79
N LEU A 154 -3.36 -2.40 -2.38
CA LEU A 154 -2.96 -2.58 -0.99
C LEU A 154 -3.40 -1.39 -0.14
N ASN A 155 -3.74 -1.63 1.13
CA ASN A 155 -3.87 -0.56 2.11
C ASN A 155 -2.50 -0.09 2.61
N GLY A 156 -2.45 1.07 3.26
CA GLY A 156 -1.20 1.68 3.71
C GLY A 156 -0.29 0.77 4.53
N PRO A 157 -0.76 0.11 5.60
CA PRO A 157 0.06 -0.79 6.40
C PRO A 157 0.69 -1.94 5.60
N LYS A 158 -0.04 -2.52 4.65
CA LYS A 158 0.48 -3.62 3.80
C LYS A 158 1.43 -3.12 2.73
N ALA A 159 1.13 -1.98 2.12
CA ALA A 159 2.05 -1.32 1.19
C ALA A 159 3.38 -0.96 1.88
N ARG A 160 3.32 -0.51 3.14
CA ARG A 160 4.50 -0.25 3.96
C ARG A 160 5.36 -1.52 4.13
N LEU A 161 4.75 -2.65 4.49
CA LEU A 161 5.47 -3.91 4.60
C LEU A 161 6.04 -4.37 3.25
N LYS A 162 5.28 -4.21 2.16
CA LYS A 162 5.74 -4.54 0.80
C LYS A 162 6.94 -3.68 0.39
N LEU A 163 6.91 -2.37 0.69
CA LEU A 163 8.05 -1.48 0.43
C LEU A 163 9.28 -1.88 1.24
N LEU A 164 9.10 -2.19 2.52
CA LEU A 164 10.19 -2.66 3.39
C LEU A 164 10.84 -3.95 2.84
N VAL A 165 10.03 -4.89 2.34
CA VAL A 165 10.54 -6.10 1.67
C VAL A 165 11.34 -5.73 0.42
N GLY A 166 10.81 -4.87 -0.45
CA GLY A 166 11.48 -4.46 -1.68
C GLY A 166 12.82 -3.75 -1.43
N LEU A 167 12.84 -2.84 -0.44
CA LEU A 167 14.06 -2.14 -0.03
C LEU A 167 15.11 -3.11 0.56
N SER A 168 14.68 -4.13 1.32
CA SER A 168 15.57 -5.16 1.86
C SER A 168 16.23 -6.03 0.78
N GLN A 169 15.73 -5.97 -0.44
CA GLN A 169 16.31 -6.66 -1.62
C GLN A 169 17.10 -5.70 -2.52
N ASP A 170 17.40 -4.49 -2.07
CA ASP A 170 18.07 -3.44 -2.85
C ASP A 170 17.41 -3.17 -4.22
N MET A 171 16.09 -3.29 -4.28
CA MET A 171 15.34 -3.06 -5.52
C MET A 171 15.50 -1.62 -5.99
N THR A 172 15.88 -1.46 -7.26
CA THR A 172 15.86 -0.15 -7.92
C THR A 172 14.44 0.40 -8.02
N HIS A 173 14.29 1.70 -8.30
CA HIS A 173 12.99 2.34 -8.50
C HIS A 173 12.09 1.57 -9.49
N ASN A 174 12.61 1.22 -10.66
CA ASN A 174 11.87 0.48 -11.69
C ASN A 174 11.48 -0.94 -11.24
N GLN A 175 12.30 -1.58 -10.39
CA GLN A 175 11.96 -2.88 -9.82
C GLN A 175 10.87 -2.75 -8.75
N LEU A 176 10.93 -1.72 -7.90
CA LEU A 176 9.88 -1.40 -6.94
C LEU A 176 8.55 -1.11 -7.65
N GLU A 177 8.56 -0.32 -8.71
CA GLU A 177 7.37 -0.02 -9.50
C GLU A 177 6.69 -1.30 -10.00
N ARG A 178 7.42 -2.19 -10.70
CA ARG A 178 6.91 -3.49 -11.13
C ARG A 178 6.44 -4.36 -9.97
N TYR A 179 7.19 -4.37 -8.88
CA TYR A 179 6.84 -5.12 -7.68
C TYR A 179 5.51 -4.67 -7.09
N PHE A 180 5.18 -3.37 -7.15
CA PHE A 180 3.91 -2.83 -6.68
C PHE A 180 2.74 -3.01 -7.66
N GLU A 181 2.99 -3.31 -8.93
CA GLU A 181 1.97 -3.70 -9.92
C GLU A 181 1.45 -5.14 -9.70
N GLU A 182 2.25 -6.03 -9.14
CA GLU A 182 1.86 -7.39 -8.75
C GLU A 182 0.88 -7.37 -7.55
#